data_33a57cf271b6388c9f8cd497b4371564
#
_entry.id   33a57cf271b6388c9f8cd497b4371564
#
_cell.length_a   1.000
_cell.length_b   1.000
_cell.length_c   1.000
_cell.angle_alpha   90.00
_cell.angle_beta   90.00
_cell.angle_gamma   90.00
#
_symmetry.space_group_name_H-M   'P 1'
#
loop_
_entity.id
_entity.type
_entity.pdbx_description
1 polymer ?
#
loop_
_entity_poly.entity_id
_entity_poly.type
_entity_poly.pdbx_seq_one_letter_code
_entity_poly.pdbx_strand_id
1 'polypeptide(L)'
;FFCYIFLMVNACIQFSGLTTVHVATWINWEYVYWFVIGLLLAVILFVLVAFQDKRFMSYLPLYGIDWLGAVLWAISVLAMTFVGVYGEHYDWFASPYIRMGSLIAVAALLFNIARALVIRHPYIDLSIWTYRPVWLTFLLYVLIDFLAPQHVLEHIYMERILGFDALHVVSMNWIVLLGIVAGSIFTYYMFALRRWGYRRMLTFAFSCIIVYLLVFYFYLDYDLPKEALYLPVF
;
A
#
# COMPACT_ATOMS: atom_id res chain seq x y z
N PHE A 1 -6.21 17.44 -8.45
CA PHE A 1 -5.74 16.27 -9.20
C PHE A 1 -5.33 15.13 -8.26
N PHE A 2 -4.35 15.32 -7.36
CA PHE A 2 -3.88 14.27 -6.44
C PHE A 2 -4.97 13.71 -5.53
N CYS A 3 -5.82 14.56 -4.93
CA CYS A 3 -6.94 14.11 -4.10
C CYS A 3 -7.91 13.21 -4.89
N TYR A 4 -8.12 13.50 -6.16
CA TYR A 4 -8.97 12.70 -7.02
C TYR A 4 -8.38 11.33 -7.33
N ILE A 5 -7.08 11.27 -7.65
CA ILE A 5 -6.37 9.99 -7.87
C ILE A 5 -6.39 9.16 -6.58
N PHE A 6 -6.10 9.78 -5.44
CA PHE A 6 -6.12 9.11 -4.14
C PHE A 6 -7.50 8.53 -3.82
N LEU A 7 -8.56 9.30 -4.04
CA LEU A 7 -9.93 8.84 -3.90
C LEU A 7 -10.21 7.61 -4.77
N MET A 8 -9.87 7.69 -6.07
CA MET A 8 -10.11 6.62 -7.01
C MET A 8 -9.37 5.33 -6.63
N VAL A 9 -8.08 5.44 -6.29
CA VAL A 9 -7.28 4.26 -5.91
C VAL A 9 -7.84 3.59 -4.66
N ASN A 10 -8.11 4.36 -3.60
CA ASN A 10 -8.62 3.78 -2.35
C ASN A 10 -10.06 3.25 -2.50
N ALA A 11 -10.92 3.94 -3.25
CA ALA A 11 -12.26 3.44 -3.55
C ALA A 11 -12.22 2.11 -4.32
N CYS A 12 -11.33 1.99 -5.32
CA CYS A 12 -11.14 0.73 -6.04
C CYS A 12 -10.64 -0.40 -5.13
N ILE A 13 -9.74 -0.12 -4.18
CA ILE A 13 -9.26 -1.11 -3.20
C ILE A 13 -10.42 -1.63 -2.37
N GLN A 14 -11.26 -0.76 -1.80
CA GLN A 14 -12.41 -1.17 -0.98
C GLN A 14 -13.45 -1.93 -1.81
N PHE A 15 -13.72 -1.48 -3.01
CA PHE A 15 -14.66 -2.16 -3.92
C PHE A 15 -14.13 -3.52 -4.36
N SER A 16 -12.84 -3.65 -4.61
CA SER A 16 -12.20 -4.94 -4.93
C SER A 16 -12.32 -5.93 -3.78
N GLY A 17 -12.10 -5.50 -2.52
CA GLY A 17 -12.31 -6.33 -1.34
C GLY A 17 -13.75 -6.86 -1.24
N LEU A 18 -14.75 -5.97 -1.42
CA LEU A 18 -16.17 -6.34 -1.43
C LEU A 18 -16.49 -7.39 -2.50
N THR A 19 -16.07 -7.16 -3.75
CA THR A 19 -16.36 -8.06 -4.87
C THR A 19 -15.66 -9.40 -4.73
N THR A 20 -14.41 -9.41 -4.29
CA THR A 20 -13.61 -10.61 -4.11
C THR A 20 -14.21 -11.55 -3.09
N VAL A 21 -14.61 -11.04 -1.92
CA VAL A 21 -15.22 -11.87 -0.87
C VAL A 21 -16.60 -12.39 -1.32
N HIS A 22 -17.42 -11.58 -1.99
CA HIS A 22 -18.70 -12.05 -2.54
C HIS A 22 -18.51 -13.17 -3.57
N VAL A 23 -17.58 -13.04 -4.49
CA VAL A 23 -17.28 -14.10 -5.48
C VAL A 23 -16.79 -15.37 -4.78
N ALA A 24 -15.89 -15.23 -3.81
CA ALA A 24 -15.34 -16.38 -3.09
C ALA A 24 -16.41 -17.14 -2.28
N THR A 25 -17.35 -16.43 -1.66
CA THR A 25 -18.38 -17.04 -0.80
C THR A 25 -19.60 -17.56 -1.55
N TRP A 26 -20.03 -16.89 -2.61
CA TRP A 26 -21.25 -17.25 -3.35
C TRP A 26 -21.03 -18.25 -4.48
N ILE A 27 -19.83 -18.24 -5.08
CA ILE A 27 -19.54 -19.11 -6.21
C ILE A 27 -18.49 -20.16 -5.82
N ASN A 28 -17.25 -19.79 -5.75
CA ASN A 28 -16.11 -20.57 -5.27
C ASN A 28 -14.87 -19.67 -5.25
N TRP A 29 -13.91 -19.96 -4.35
CA TRP A 29 -12.64 -19.21 -4.27
C TRP A 29 -11.81 -19.26 -5.56
N GLU A 30 -11.90 -20.33 -6.36
CA GLU A 30 -11.20 -20.47 -7.64
C GLU A 30 -11.63 -19.42 -8.67
N TYR A 31 -12.91 -19.01 -8.66
CA TYR A 31 -13.43 -18.01 -9.58
C TYR A 31 -12.91 -16.59 -9.32
N VAL A 32 -12.34 -16.34 -8.16
CA VAL A 32 -11.65 -15.08 -7.87
C VAL A 32 -10.49 -14.86 -8.84
N TYR A 33 -9.72 -15.89 -9.15
CA TYR A 33 -8.62 -15.79 -10.12
C TYR A 33 -9.12 -15.48 -11.53
N TRP A 34 -10.20 -16.13 -11.96
CA TRP A 34 -10.82 -15.84 -13.27
C TRP A 34 -11.38 -14.42 -13.33
N PHE A 35 -11.97 -13.94 -12.25
CA PHE A 35 -12.45 -12.56 -12.14
C PHE A 35 -11.29 -11.55 -12.27
N VAL A 36 -10.17 -11.78 -11.57
CA VAL A 36 -8.98 -10.93 -11.67
C VAL A 36 -8.38 -10.97 -13.08
N ILE A 37 -8.30 -12.15 -13.71
CA ILE A 37 -7.84 -12.28 -15.11
C ILE A 37 -8.75 -11.48 -16.04
N GLY A 38 -10.05 -11.58 -15.88
CA GLY A 38 -11.01 -10.81 -16.68
C GLY A 38 -10.84 -9.31 -16.54
N LEU A 39 -10.63 -8.82 -15.31
CA LEU A 39 -10.34 -7.41 -15.06
C LEU A 39 -9.01 -6.96 -15.72
N LEU A 40 -7.96 -7.77 -15.61
CA LEU A 40 -6.68 -7.45 -16.25
C LEU A 40 -6.80 -7.38 -17.77
N LEU A 41 -7.53 -8.31 -18.38
CA LEU A 41 -7.82 -8.28 -19.82
C LEU A 41 -8.62 -7.03 -20.20
N ALA A 42 -9.61 -6.65 -19.40
CA ALA A 42 -10.38 -5.42 -19.63
C ALA A 42 -9.49 -4.18 -19.54
N VAL A 43 -8.55 -4.12 -18.57
CA VAL A 43 -7.58 -3.03 -18.46
C VAL A 43 -6.66 -2.99 -19.68
N ILE A 44 -6.15 -4.13 -20.15
CA ILE A 44 -5.31 -4.21 -21.35
C ILE A 44 -6.08 -3.69 -22.57
N LEU A 45 -7.31 -4.14 -22.77
CA LEU A 45 -8.16 -3.66 -23.87
C LEU A 45 -8.43 -2.16 -23.77
N PHE A 46 -8.72 -1.67 -22.55
CA PHE A 46 -8.93 -0.23 -22.33
C PHE A 46 -7.68 0.58 -22.67
N VAL A 47 -6.49 0.11 -22.25
CA VAL A 47 -5.22 0.76 -22.58
C VAL A 47 -4.99 0.80 -24.09
N LEU A 48 -5.22 -0.31 -24.80
CA LEU A 48 -5.06 -0.38 -26.26
C LEU A 48 -6.00 0.57 -27.00
N VAL A 49 -7.22 0.77 -26.50
CA VAL A 49 -8.22 1.64 -27.13
C VAL A 49 -8.04 3.11 -26.74
N ALA A 50 -7.79 3.37 -25.45
CA ALA A 50 -7.78 4.74 -24.92
C ALA A 50 -6.45 5.46 -25.10
N PHE A 51 -5.34 4.72 -25.05
CA PHE A 51 -4.02 5.31 -25.22
C PHE A 51 -3.63 5.31 -26.71
N GLN A 52 -3.65 6.48 -27.30
CA GLN A 52 -3.05 6.69 -28.62
C GLN A 52 -1.53 6.81 -28.45
N ASP A 53 -0.77 6.21 -29.37
CA ASP A 53 0.70 6.32 -29.43
C ASP A 53 1.16 7.74 -29.81
N LYS A 54 0.74 8.72 -29.03
CA LYS A 54 1.26 10.09 -29.13
C LYS A 54 2.57 10.16 -28.37
N ARG A 55 3.61 10.52 -29.07
CA ARG A 55 4.93 10.77 -28.47
C ARG A 55 4.89 12.04 -27.62
N PHE A 56 4.51 11.90 -26.37
CA PHE A 56 4.50 13.00 -25.39
C PHE A 56 5.88 13.33 -24.84
N MET A 57 6.87 12.48 -25.05
CA MET A 57 8.22 12.63 -24.52
C MET A 57 9.26 12.69 -25.63
N SER A 58 10.31 13.53 -25.44
CA SER A 58 11.52 13.45 -26.23
C SER A 58 12.17 12.08 -26.05
N TYR A 59 12.79 11.56 -27.11
CA TYR A 59 13.55 10.31 -27.03
C TYR A 59 14.66 10.43 -25.97
N LEU A 60 14.51 9.72 -24.86
CA LEU A 60 15.61 9.50 -23.94
C LEU A 60 16.44 8.32 -24.44
N PRO A 61 17.75 8.49 -24.63
CA PRO A 61 18.59 7.41 -25.12
C PRO A 61 18.66 6.28 -24.07
N LEU A 62 18.17 5.10 -24.43
CA LEU A 62 18.12 3.91 -23.56
C LEU A 62 19.53 3.44 -23.13
N TYR A 63 20.58 3.79 -23.87
CA TYR A 63 21.95 3.49 -23.50
C TYR A 63 22.47 4.28 -22.30
N GLY A 64 21.77 5.34 -21.89
CA GLY A 64 22.04 6.08 -20.66
C GLY A 64 21.48 5.45 -19.39
N ILE A 65 20.70 4.37 -19.49
CA ILE A 65 20.07 3.72 -18.33
C ILE A 65 21.00 2.64 -17.80
N ASP A 66 21.24 2.65 -16.51
CA ASP A 66 21.98 1.59 -15.82
C ASP A 66 21.11 0.33 -15.62
N TRP A 67 20.99 -0.48 -16.67
CA TRP A 67 20.22 -1.72 -16.64
C TRP A 67 20.73 -2.73 -15.61
N LEU A 68 22.05 -2.81 -15.45
CA LEU A 68 22.63 -3.72 -14.46
C LEU A 68 22.28 -3.28 -13.04
N GLY A 69 22.33 -1.97 -12.76
CA GLY A 69 21.87 -1.41 -11.49
C GLY A 69 20.40 -1.70 -11.23
N ALA A 70 19.54 -1.56 -12.25
CA ALA A 70 18.10 -1.90 -12.13
C ALA A 70 17.88 -3.37 -11.77
N VAL A 71 18.59 -4.29 -12.44
CA VAL A 71 18.50 -5.74 -12.16
C VAL A 71 19.01 -6.07 -10.75
N LEU A 72 20.11 -5.47 -10.33
CA LEU A 72 20.66 -5.68 -8.98
C LEU A 72 19.70 -5.16 -7.88
N TRP A 73 19.04 -4.01 -8.11
CA TRP A 73 17.99 -3.52 -7.22
C TRP A 73 16.82 -4.50 -7.16
N ALA A 74 16.35 -4.99 -8.30
CA ALA A 74 15.28 -5.97 -8.36
C ALA A 74 15.63 -7.25 -7.60
N ILE A 75 16.82 -7.81 -7.80
CA ILE A 75 17.29 -9.02 -7.09
C ILE A 75 17.35 -8.75 -5.58
N SER A 76 17.93 -7.62 -5.17
CA SER A 76 18.05 -7.28 -3.75
C SER A 76 16.68 -7.14 -3.08
N VAL A 77 15.74 -6.39 -3.69
CA VAL A 77 14.41 -6.17 -3.15
C VAL A 77 13.61 -7.48 -3.11
N LEU A 78 13.65 -8.30 -4.19
CA LEU A 78 12.95 -9.58 -4.22
C LEU A 78 13.50 -10.55 -3.15
N ALA A 79 14.81 -10.62 -2.99
CA ALA A 79 15.42 -11.46 -1.96
C ALA A 79 15.09 -10.96 -0.54
N MET A 80 15.08 -9.65 -0.29
CA MET A 80 14.62 -9.08 0.99
C MET A 80 13.15 -9.38 1.26
N THR A 81 12.29 -9.25 0.25
CA THR A 81 10.87 -9.57 0.35
C THR A 81 10.66 -11.05 0.65
N PHE A 82 11.40 -11.94 -0.02
CA PHE A 82 11.37 -13.37 0.25
C PHE A 82 11.73 -13.67 1.72
N VAL A 83 12.80 -13.09 2.21
CA VAL A 83 13.21 -13.26 3.62
C VAL A 83 12.16 -12.73 4.59
N GLY A 84 11.55 -11.57 4.30
CA GLY A 84 10.54 -10.97 5.15
C GLY A 84 9.22 -11.75 5.19
N VAL A 85 8.76 -12.21 4.04
CA VAL A 85 7.46 -12.92 3.91
C VAL A 85 7.55 -14.36 4.40
N TYR A 86 8.62 -15.06 4.05
CA TYR A 86 8.77 -16.49 4.34
C TYR A 86 9.62 -16.77 5.57
N GLY A 87 10.17 -15.73 6.24
CA GLY A 87 11.04 -15.89 7.40
C GLY A 87 10.39 -16.72 8.50
N GLU A 88 9.17 -16.38 8.89
CA GLU A 88 8.41 -17.10 9.92
C GLU A 88 8.10 -18.54 9.50
N HIS A 89 7.70 -18.77 8.26
CA HIS A 89 7.38 -20.10 7.74
C HIS A 89 8.59 -21.07 7.75
N TYR A 90 9.79 -20.55 7.57
CA TYR A 90 11.03 -21.32 7.51
C TYR A 90 11.89 -21.19 8.77
N ASP A 91 11.33 -20.79 9.91
CA ASP A 91 12.05 -20.61 11.19
C ASP A 91 13.26 -19.67 11.07
N TRP A 92 13.11 -18.61 10.28
CA TRP A 92 14.11 -17.56 10.07
C TRP A 92 15.49 -18.13 9.69
N PHE A 93 16.55 -17.69 10.36
CA PHE A 93 17.93 -18.09 10.04
C PHE A 93 18.30 -19.56 10.39
N ALA A 94 17.38 -20.33 10.96
CA ALA A 94 17.57 -21.77 11.12
C ALA A 94 17.57 -22.47 9.73
N SER A 95 16.76 -21.99 8.80
CA SER A 95 16.65 -22.55 7.46
C SER A 95 17.80 -22.11 6.52
N PRO A 96 18.35 -23.05 5.72
CA PRO A 96 19.33 -22.70 4.70
C PRO A 96 18.77 -21.77 3.62
N TYR A 97 17.47 -21.84 3.31
CA TYR A 97 16.82 -21.00 2.28
C TYR A 97 16.82 -19.52 2.69
N ILE A 98 16.49 -19.22 3.94
CA ILE A 98 16.48 -17.85 4.46
C ILE A 98 17.90 -17.30 4.57
N ARG A 99 18.86 -18.14 4.98
CA ARG A 99 20.28 -17.74 4.99
C ARG A 99 20.80 -17.40 3.61
N MET A 100 20.48 -18.22 2.59
CA MET A 100 20.87 -17.95 1.21
C MET A 100 20.14 -16.69 0.67
N GLY A 101 18.85 -16.54 0.91
CA GLY A 101 18.09 -15.37 0.52
C GLY A 101 18.66 -14.08 1.13
N SER A 102 18.99 -14.07 2.41
CA SER A 102 19.58 -12.92 3.08
C SER A 102 20.99 -12.60 2.56
N LEU A 103 21.79 -13.63 2.29
CA LEU A 103 23.12 -13.45 1.71
C LEU A 103 23.05 -12.84 0.30
N ILE A 104 22.14 -13.35 -0.54
CA ILE A 104 21.90 -12.78 -1.88
C ILE A 104 21.42 -11.33 -1.79
N ALA A 105 20.45 -11.05 -0.89
CA ALA A 105 19.93 -9.71 -0.70
C ALA A 105 21.02 -8.72 -0.32
N VAL A 106 21.83 -9.05 0.68
CA VAL A 106 22.92 -8.19 1.16
C VAL A 106 24.03 -8.05 0.11
N ALA A 107 24.45 -9.14 -0.51
CA ALA A 107 25.49 -9.11 -1.55
C ALA A 107 25.06 -8.27 -2.75
N ALA A 108 23.82 -8.45 -3.26
CA ALA A 108 23.29 -7.65 -4.36
C ALA A 108 23.17 -6.18 -3.98
N LEU A 109 22.72 -5.88 -2.76
CA LEU A 109 22.61 -4.50 -2.27
C LEU A 109 23.99 -3.81 -2.17
N LEU A 110 24.96 -4.47 -1.55
CA LEU A 110 26.31 -3.92 -1.41
C LEU A 110 26.98 -3.70 -2.77
N PHE A 111 26.85 -4.66 -3.68
CA PHE A 111 27.40 -4.53 -5.03
C PHE A 111 26.71 -3.39 -5.79
N ASN A 112 25.41 -3.22 -5.62
CA ASN A 112 24.67 -2.12 -6.24
C ASN A 112 25.08 -0.75 -5.67
N ILE A 113 25.25 -0.63 -4.34
CA ILE A 113 25.75 0.59 -3.70
C ILE A 113 27.16 0.93 -4.21
N ALA A 114 28.07 -0.04 -4.21
CA ALA A 114 29.42 0.15 -4.71
C ALA A 114 29.43 0.62 -6.19
N ARG A 115 28.57 0.01 -7.00
CA ARG A 115 28.37 0.40 -8.40
C ARG A 115 27.81 1.83 -8.54
N ALA A 116 26.80 2.18 -7.75
CA ALA A 116 26.16 3.51 -7.80
C ALA A 116 27.14 4.63 -7.42
N LEU A 117 28.15 4.36 -6.61
CA LEU A 117 29.18 5.32 -6.25
C LEU A 117 30.23 5.56 -7.38
N VAL A 118 30.35 4.60 -8.32
CA VAL A 118 31.37 4.67 -9.39
C VAL A 118 30.77 5.16 -10.71
N ILE A 119 29.53 4.83 -10.99
CA ILE A 119 28.89 5.14 -12.28
C ILE A 119 28.34 6.57 -12.29
N ARG A 120 28.54 7.25 -13.41
CA ARG A 120 28.10 8.64 -13.62
C ARG A 120 26.58 8.81 -13.58
N HIS A 121 25.81 7.81 -14.04
CA HIS A 121 24.35 7.81 -14.08
C HIS A 121 23.82 6.51 -13.49
N PRO A 122 23.83 6.35 -12.15
CA PRO A 122 23.31 5.15 -11.50
C PRO A 122 21.78 5.10 -11.65
N TYR A 123 21.20 3.89 -11.58
CA TYR A 123 19.75 3.70 -11.63
C TYR A 123 19.03 4.45 -10.49
N ILE A 124 19.59 4.41 -9.29
CA ILE A 124 19.18 5.25 -8.16
C ILE A 124 20.37 6.08 -7.70
N ASP A 125 20.23 7.39 -7.76
CA ASP A 125 21.24 8.31 -7.29
C ASP A 125 21.19 8.38 -5.76
N LEU A 126 22.23 7.86 -5.12
CA LEU A 126 22.35 7.84 -3.66
C LEU A 126 22.54 9.25 -3.06
N SER A 127 22.91 10.26 -3.86
CA SER A 127 23.03 11.63 -3.38
C SER A 127 21.71 12.22 -2.90
N ILE A 128 20.58 11.69 -3.40
CA ILE A 128 19.23 12.07 -2.97
C ILE A 128 19.06 11.88 -1.45
N TRP A 129 19.70 10.89 -0.87
CA TRP A 129 19.62 10.59 0.55
C TRP A 129 20.33 11.61 1.45
N THR A 130 21.15 12.49 0.88
CA THR A 130 21.79 13.60 1.64
C THR A 130 20.82 14.76 1.87
N TYR A 131 19.71 14.83 1.13
CA TYR A 131 18.73 15.90 1.27
C TYR A 131 17.77 15.63 2.43
N ARG A 132 17.78 16.55 3.42
CA ARG A 132 16.90 16.46 4.59
C ARG A 132 15.41 16.27 4.28
N PRO A 133 14.80 16.94 3.27
CA PRO A 133 13.40 16.71 2.93
C PRO A 133 13.09 15.27 2.52
N VAL A 134 14.03 14.60 1.83
CA VAL A 134 13.88 13.21 1.40
C VAL A 134 13.82 12.28 2.60
N TRP A 135 14.73 12.44 3.55
CA TRP A 135 14.70 11.67 4.80
C TRP A 135 13.43 11.88 5.60
N LEU A 136 12.97 13.11 5.73
CA LEU A 136 11.73 13.41 6.44
C LEU A 136 10.51 12.77 5.75
N THR A 137 10.47 12.81 4.43
CA THR A 137 9.41 12.16 3.65
C THR A 137 9.47 10.65 3.81
N PHE A 138 10.66 10.05 3.72
CA PHE A 138 10.85 8.62 3.91
C PHE A 138 10.44 8.18 5.32
N LEU A 139 10.88 8.89 6.36
CA LEU A 139 10.49 8.62 7.74
C LEU A 139 8.96 8.70 7.92
N LEU A 140 8.34 9.71 7.30
CA LEU A 140 6.88 9.87 7.34
C LEU A 140 6.18 8.66 6.68
N TYR A 141 6.67 8.20 5.52
CA TYR A 141 6.14 7.00 4.86
C TYR A 141 6.29 5.76 5.73
N VAL A 142 7.46 5.52 6.30
CA VAL A 142 7.69 4.39 7.22
C VAL A 142 6.75 4.43 8.41
N LEU A 143 6.51 5.61 9.00
CA LEU A 143 5.55 5.76 10.10
C LEU A 143 4.10 5.48 9.66
N ILE A 144 3.70 5.92 8.47
CA ILE A 144 2.37 5.66 7.93
C ILE A 144 2.21 4.15 7.66
N ASP A 145 3.19 3.51 7.02
CA ASP A 145 3.15 2.07 6.74
C ASP A 145 3.17 1.23 8.02
N PHE A 146 3.85 1.71 9.07
CA PHE A 146 3.82 1.04 10.38
C PHE A 146 2.44 1.13 11.04
N LEU A 147 1.66 2.16 10.74
CA LEU A 147 0.30 2.33 11.23
C LEU A 147 -0.74 1.62 10.36
N ALA A 148 -0.42 1.31 9.09
CA ALA A 148 -1.36 0.68 8.15
C ALA A 148 -1.92 -0.69 8.61
N PRO A 149 -1.18 -1.57 9.33
CA PRO A 149 -1.70 -2.84 9.82
C PRO A 149 -2.85 -2.75 10.83
N GLN A 150 -3.19 -1.56 11.35
CA GLN A 150 -4.34 -1.39 12.26
C GLN A 150 -5.65 -1.92 11.64
N HIS A 151 -5.87 -1.75 10.33
CA HIS A 151 -7.04 -2.31 9.65
C HIS A 151 -7.07 -3.84 9.68
N VAL A 152 -5.92 -4.50 9.66
CA VAL A 152 -5.82 -5.96 9.80
C VAL A 152 -6.25 -6.38 11.21
N LEU A 153 -5.86 -5.61 12.24
CA LEU A 153 -6.28 -5.86 13.61
C LEU A 153 -7.80 -5.76 13.79
N GLU A 154 -8.45 -4.79 13.13
CA GLU A 154 -9.90 -4.66 13.13
C GLU A 154 -10.58 -5.89 12.52
N HIS A 155 -10.11 -6.36 11.35
CA HIS A 155 -10.61 -7.56 10.72
C HIS A 155 -10.44 -8.80 11.61
N ILE A 156 -9.26 -8.98 12.21
CA ILE A 156 -8.98 -10.09 13.13
C ILE A 156 -9.90 -10.01 14.35
N TYR A 157 -10.12 -8.82 14.90
CA TYR A 157 -11.01 -8.62 16.04
C TYR A 157 -12.45 -9.00 15.67
N MET A 158 -12.96 -8.54 14.54
CA MET A 158 -14.33 -8.85 14.08
C MET A 158 -14.51 -10.34 13.77
N GLU A 159 -13.53 -10.99 13.14
CA GLU A 159 -13.64 -12.40 12.76
C GLU A 159 -13.35 -13.36 13.93
N ARG A 160 -12.30 -13.09 14.73
CA ARG A 160 -11.80 -14.03 15.75
C ARG A 160 -12.40 -13.81 17.13
N ILE A 161 -12.71 -12.57 17.49
CA ILE A 161 -13.22 -12.22 18.81
C ILE A 161 -14.73 -12.10 18.78
N LEU A 162 -15.30 -11.32 17.86
CA LEU A 162 -16.73 -11.14 17.72
C LEU A 162 -17.42 -12.29 16.93
N GLY A 163 -16.65 -13.14 16.24
CA GLY A 163 -17.17 -14.28 15.48
C GLY A 163 -18.03 -13.90 14.27
N PHE A 164 -17.82 -12.71 13.71
CA PHE A 164 -18.56 -12.28 12.53
C PHE A 164 -18.12 -13.05 11.28
N ASP A 165 -19.08 -13.42 10.45
CA ASP A 165 -18.81 -14.02 9.14
C ASP A 165 -18.08 -13.04 8.21
N ALA A 166 -17.25 -13.57 7.29
CA ALA A 166 -16.47 -12.78 6.34
C ALA A 166 -17.31 -11.78 5.53
N LEU A 167 -18.55 -12.15 5.16
CA LEU A 167 -19.48 -11.25 4.49
C LEU A 167 -19.91 -10.06 5.36
N HIS A 168 -20.07 -10.29 6.65
CA HIS A 168 -20.40 -9.23 7.60
C HIS A 168 -19.22 -8.27 7.82
N VAL A 169 -18.01 -8.79 7.90
CA VAL A 169 -16.80 -7.99 8.05
C VAL A 169 -16.58 -7.12 6.81
N VAL A 170 -16.65 -7.72 5.62
CA VAL A 170 -16.45 -7.00 4.35
C VAL A 170 -17.50 -5.93 4.10
N SER A 171 -18.73 -6.10 4.61
CA SER A 171 -19.76 -5.07 4.48
C SER A 171 -19.39 -3.75 5.19
N MET A 172 -18.45 -3.76 6.15
CA MET A 172 -17.89 -2.55 6.75
C MET A 172 -17.11 -1.69 5.74
N ASN A 173 -16.59 -2.28 4.66
CA ASN A 173 -15.89 -1.54 3.62
C ASN A 173 -16.77 -0.45 2.97
N TRP A 174 -18.09 -0.56 3.02
CA TRP A 174 -18.98 0.52 2.60
C TRP A 174 -18.85 1.76 3.47
N ILE A 175 -18.69 1.58 4.78
CA ILE A 175 -18.53 2.69 5.73
C ILE A 175 -17.15 3.32 5.55
N VAL A 176 -16.12 2.49 5.41
CA VAL A 176 -14.76 2.96 5.08
C VAL A 176 -14.76 3.75 3.78
N LEU A 177 -15.50 3.30 2.76
CA LEU A 177 -15.62 4.00 1.48
C LEU A 177 -16.26 5.38 1.65
N LEU A 178 -17.33 5.48 2.46
CA LEU A 178 -17.95 6.78 2.78
C LEU A 178 -16.96 7.70 3.51
N GLY A 179 -16.20 7.17 4.45
CA GLY A 179 -15.13 7.91 5.15
C GLY A 179 -14.04 8.42 4.18
N ILE A 180 -13.60 7.59 3.23
CA ILE A 180 -12.63 7.97 2.19
C ILE A 180 -13.17 9.11 1.32
N VAL A 181 -14.44 9.03 0.91
CA VAL A 181 -15.10 10.08 0.12
C VAL A 181 -15.18 11.38 0.92
N ALA A 182 -15.67 11.32 2.14
CA ALA A 182 -15.80 12.49 3.03
C ALA A 182 -14.42 13.12 3.31
N GLY A 183 -13.41 12.32 3.65
CA GLY A 183 -12.05 12.76 3.88
C GLY A 183 -11.39 13.40 2.65
N SER A 184 -11.66 12.86 1.46
CA SER A 184 -11.17 13.43 0.20
C SER A 184 -11.80 14.78 -0.13
N ILE A 185 -13.11 14.92 0.09
CA ILE A 185 -13.83 16.19 -0.08
C ILE A 185 -13.32 17.22 0.94
N PHE A 186 -13.17 16.82 2.20
CA PHE A 186 -12.62 17.66 3.24
C PHE A 186 -11.21 18.15 2.92
N THR A 187 -10.34 17.25 2.49
CA THR A 187 -8.96 17.55 2.07
C THR A 187 -8.95 18.56 0.93
N TYR A 188 -9.75 18.31 -0.11
CA TYR A 188 -9.88 19.25 -1.23
C TYR A 188 -10.35 20.63 -0.77
N TYR A 189 -11.39 20.68 0.06
CA TYR A 189 -11.92 21.95 0.59
C TYR A 189 -10.85 22.73 1.37
N MET A 190 -10.13 22.06 2.27
CA MET A 190 -9.10 22.71 3.10
C MET A 190 -7.91 23.20 2.27
N PHE A 191 -7.46 22.45 1.28
CA PHE A 191 -6.37 22.88 0.40
C PHE A 191 -6.80 23.96 -0.61
N ALA A 192 -7.92 23.76 -1.30
CA ALA A 192 -8.33 24.63 -2.39
C ALA A 192 -8.95 25.94 -1.90
N LEU A 193 -9.83 25.88 -0.89
CA LEU A 193 -10.60 27.04 -0.42
C LEU A 193 -9.99 27.71 0.81
N ARG A 194 -9.56 26.92 1.80
CA ARG A 194 -8.97 27.44 3.04
C ARG A 194 -7.46 27.63 2.98
N ARG A 195 -6.80 27.17 1.91
CA ARG A 195 -5.35 27.28 1.69
C ARG A 195 -4.51 26.79 2.88
N TRP A 196 -4.93 25.69 3.49
CA TRP A 196 -4.15 25.08 4.55
C TRP A 196 -2.82 24.57 4.01
N GLY A 197 -1.73 24.83 4.73
CA GLY A 197 -0.43 24.25 4.40
C GLY A 197 -0.35 22.78 4.80
N TYR A 198 0.54 22.04 4.16
CA TYR A 198 0.78 20.60 4.41
C TYR A 198 1.00 20.27 5.88
N ARG A 199 1.72 21.14 6.63
CA ARG A 199 1.97 20.92 8.05
C ARG A 199 0.67 20.83 8.87
N ARG A 200 -0.29 21.71 8.62
CA ARG A 200 -1.59 21.70 9.33
C ARG A 200 -2.40 20.47 8.97
N MET A 201 -2.41 20.10 7.68
CA MET A 201 -3.14 18.91 7.23
C MET A 201 -2.57 17.63 7.82
N LEU A 202 -1.25 17.47 7.84
CA LEU A 202 -0.61 16.31 8.45
C LEU A 202 -0.87 16.23 9.96
N THR A 203 -0.75 17.37 10.67
CA THR A 203 -1.07 17.41 12.10
C THR A 203 -2.52 17.00 12.36
N PHE A 204 -3.46 17.49 11.55
CA PHE A 204 -4.86 17.11 11.65
C PHE A 204 -5.08 15.63 11.37
N ALA A 205 -4.49 15.09 10.30
CA ALA A 205 -4.61 13.67 9.95
C ALA A 205 -4.08 12.75 11.06
N PHE A 206 -2.89 13.02 11.59
CA PHE A 206 -2.36 12.22 12.71
C PHE A 206 -3.18 12.38 14.00
N SER A 207 -3.76 13.56 14.24
CA SER A 207 -4.67 13.75 15.37
C SER A 207 -5.94 12.89 15.22
N CYS A 208 -6.49 12.77 14.00
CA CYS A 208 -7.63 11.89 13.73
C CYS A 208 -7.27 10.42 13.98
N ILE A 209 -6.08 9.98 13.57
CA ILE A 209 -5.61 8.60 13.83
C ILE A 209 -5.48 8.35 15.33
N ILE A 210 -4.94 9.30 16.10
CA ILE A 210 -4.85 9.17 17.56
C ILE A 210 -6.23 9.06 18.19
N VAL A 211 -7.19 9.91 17.79
CA VAL A 211 -8.56 9.85 18.28
C VAL A 211 -9.22 8.53 17.94
N TYR A 212 -9.04 8.05 16.70
CA TYR A 212 -9.52 6.75 16.26
C TYR A 212 -9.00 5.61 17.14
N LEU A 213 -7.68 5.54 17.37
CA LEU A 213 -7.07 4.51 18.21
C LEU A 213 -7.55 4.58 19.67
N LEU A 214 -7.74 5.79 20.21
CA LEU A 214 -8.31 5.98 21.55
C LEU A 214 -9.76 5.51 21.63
N VAL A 215 -10.58 5.83 20.62
CA VAL A 215 -11.96 5.37 20.56
C VAL A 215 -12.01 3.85 20.51
N PHE A 216 -11.20 3.23 19.66
CA PHE A 216 -11.09 1.76 19.62
C PHE A 216 -10.66 1.19 20.97
N TYR A 217 -9.62 1.74 21.61
CA TYR A 217 -9.14 1.26 22.90
C TYR A 217 -10.22 1.27 23.99
N PHE A 218 -11.07 2.29 24.05
CA PHE A 218 -12.13 2.39 25.05
C PHE A 218 -13.42 1.66 24.65
N TYR A 219 -13.61 1.37 23.37
CA TYR A 219 -14.85 0.80 22.83
C TYR A 219 -14.78 -0.70 22.63
N LEU A 220 -13.56 -1.29 22.57
CA LEU A 220 -13.39 -2.71 22.33
C LEU A 220 -13.90 -3.52 23.53
N ASP A 221 -15.01 -4.25 23.32
CA ASP A 221 -15.56 -5.19 24.27
C ASP A 221 -15.91 -6.50 23.54
N TYR A 222 -16.05 -7.62 24.29
CA TYR A 222 -16.25 -8.94 23.71
C TYR A 222 -17.65 -9.14 23.09
N ASP A 223 -18.64 -8.33 23.47
CA ASP A 223 -20.05 -8.45 23.04
C ASP A 223 -20.55 -7.22 22.28
N LEU A 224 -19.69 -6.57 21.48
CA LEU A 224 -20.06 -5.36 20.77
C LEU A 224 -20.98 -5.67 19.57
N PRO A 225 -22.15 -4.99 19.46
CA PRO A 225 -22.96 -5.08 18.27
C PRO A 225 -22.27 -4.40 17.09
N LYS A 226 -22.51 -4.94 15.88
CA LYS A 226 -21.90 -4.44 14.64
C LYS A 226 -22.13 -2.93 14.42
N GLU A 227 -23.34 -2.45 14.77
CA GLU A 227 -23.72 -1.06 14.60
C GLU A 227 -22.85 -0.09 15.42
N ALA A 228 -22.33 -0.53 16.56
CA ALA A 228 -21.45 0.29 17.39
C ALA A 228 -20.09 0.55 16.73
N LEU A 229 -19.67 -0.31 15.80
CA LEU A 229 -18.42 -0.16 15.06
C LEU A 229 -18.53 0.80 13.88
N TYR A 230 -19.73 1.18 13.44
CA TYR A 230 -19.91 2.03 12.27
C TYR A 230 -19.29 3.43 12.45
N LEU A 231 -19.45 4.01 13.62
CA LEU A 231 -18.93 5.34 13.90
C LEU A 231 -17.40 5.38 14.01
N PRO A 232 -16.74 4.46 14.74
CA PRO A 232 -15.29 4.42 14.78
C PRO A 232 -14.62 4.13 13.43
N VAL A 233 -15.24 3.28 12.59
CA VAL A 233 -14.69 2.85 11.30
C VAL A 233 -14.90 3.91 10.20
N PHE A 234 -15.90 4.79 10.32
CA PHE A 234 -16.11 5.92 9.42
C PHE A 234 -15.00 6.97 9.51
#